data_006238b7051ae5632215004de8798ddd
#
_entry.id   006238b7051ae5632215004de8798ddd
#
_cell.length_a   1.000
_cell.length_b   1.000
_cell.length_c   1.000
_cell.angle_alpha   90.00
_cell.angle_beta   90.00
_cell.angle_gamma   90.00
#
_symmetry.space_group_name_H-M   'P 1'
#
loop_
_entity.id
_entity.type
_entity.pdbx_description
1 polymer ?
#
loop_
_entity_poly.entity_id
_entity_poly.type
_entity_poly.pdbx_seq_one_letter_code
_entity_poly.pdbx_strand_id
1 'polypeptide(L)'
;MARFYRYLCECIFIAIFAFVIFNNKSVSYGIDEVPLYNGEPYVVIDNNEPSFSELVKDSFELYSDLDSLGRCGVAYASIGPDLMPTEKRGSIGSVKPSGWHTVKYDIVDGKYLYNRCHLIGYQLTGQNANPNNLITCTRETNSKTMLEFENKVASYIKETGNHVMYRVTPKFYGDN
;
A
#
# COMPACT_ATOMS: atom_id res chain seq x y z
N MET A 1 -49.63 -23.98 12.65
CA MET A 1 -49.26 -22.58 12.92
C MET A 1 -47.78 -22.38 13.28
N ALA A 2 -47.15 -23.29 14.03
CA ALA A 2 -45.72 -23.11 14.43
C ALA A 2 -44.69 -23.15 13.30
N ARG A 3 -44.94 -23.84 12.18
CA ARG A 3 -44.00 -23.90 11.02
C ARG A 3 -43.96 -22.62 10.18
N PHE A 4 -45.07 -21.91 10.10
CA PHE A 4 -45.13 -20.65 9.31
C PHE A 4 -44.36 -19.52 9.98
N TYR A 5 -44.38 -19.43 11.30
CA TYR A 5 -43.61 -18.42 12.05
C TYR A 5 -42.10 -18.64 12.00
N ARG A 6 -41.64 -19.88 11.86
CA ARG A 6 -40.23 -20.22 11.79
C ARG A 6 -39.60 -19.71 10.48
N TYR A 7 -40.29 -19.86 9.36
CA TYR A 7 -39.83 -19.35 8.06
C TYR A 7 -39.89 -17.82 7.97
N LEU A 8 -40.85 -17.19 8.60
CA LEU A 8 -40.93 -15.73 8.64
C LEU A 8 -39.79 -15.11 9.47
N CYS A 9 -39.39 -15.77 10.56
CA CYS A 9 -38.29 -15.32 11.40
C CYS A 9 -36.94 -15.49 10.71
N GLU A 10 -36.71 -16.58 9.98
CA GLU A 10 -35.46 -16.79 9.21
C GLU A 10 -35.36 -15.83 8.01
N CYS A 11 -36.46 -15.54 7.33
CA CYS A 11 -36.47 -14.55 6.24
C CYS A 11 -36.22 -13.12 6.74
N ILE A 12 -36.71 -12.74 7.91
CA ILE A 12 -36.46 -11.42 8.50
C ILE A 12 -34.98 -11.29 8.92
N PHE A 13 -34.38 -12.36 9.49
CA PHE A 13 -32.97 -12.37 9.86
C PHE A 13 -32.04 -12.30 8.66
N ILE A 14 -32.34 -13.02 7.59
CA ILE A 14 -31.55 -12.96 6.33
C ILE A 14 -31.70 -11.60 5.67
N ALA A 15 -32.90 -11.00 5.67
CA ALA A 15 -33.12 -9.66 5.11
C ALA A 15 -32.40 -8.57 5.91
N ILE A 16 -32.38 -8.65 7.24
CA ILE A 16 -31.67 -7.71 8.11
C ILE A 16 -30.15 -7.88 7.94
N PHE A 17 -29.65 -9.10 7.84
CA PHE A 17 -28.23 -9.36 7.64
C PHE A 17 -27.76 -8.93 6.23
N ALA A 18 -28.55 -9.18 5.19
CA ALA A 18 -28.29 -8.69 3.85
C ALA A 18 -28.35 -7.15 3.78
N PHE A 19 -29.28 -6.51 4.48
CA PHE A 19 -29.41 -5.06 4.53
C PHE A 19 -28.23 -4.39 5.26
N VAL A 20 -27.71 -5.01 6.31
CA VAL A 20 -26.51 -4.52 7.02
C VAL A 20 -25.24 -4.68 6.19
N ILE A 21 -25.10 -5.76 5.41
CA ILE A 21 -23.96 -5.99 4.54
C ILE A 21 -23.97 -5.01 3.34
N PHE A 22 -25.15 -4.69 2.81
CA PHE A 22 -25.27 -3.77 1.66
C PHE A 22 -25.17 -2.28 2.03
N ASN A 23 -25.29 -1.91 3.32
CA ASN A 23 -25.22 -0.49 3.73
C ASN A 23 -23.85 -0.03 4.23
N ASN A 24 -22.86 -0.90 4.35
CA ASN A 24 -21.47 -0.48 4.54
C ASN A 24 -20.86 -0.10 3.17
N LYS A 25 -21.38 0.95 2.53
CA LYS A 25 -20.60 1.66 1.51
C LYS A 25 -19.41 2.27 2.25
N SER A 26 -18.22 1.68 2.08
CA SER A 26 -16.99 2.35 2.43
C SER A 26 -17.01 3.71 1.71
N VAL A 27 -16.82 4.78 2.47
CA VAL A 27 -16.71 6.11 1.89
C VAL A 27 -15.49 6.07 0.97
N SER A 28 -15.68 6.42 -0.30
CA SER A 28 -14.60 6.53 -1.28
C SER A 28 -14.40 8.00 -1.60
N TYR A 29 -13.14 8.38 -1.76
CA TYR A 29 -12.72 9.75 -2.03
C TYR A 29 -12.09 9.82 -3.42
N GLY A 30 -12.18 10.98 -4.10
CA GLY A 30 -11.28 11.29 -5.20
C GLY A 30 -9.86 11.54 -4.67
N ILE A 31 -8.85 11.39 -5.53
CA ILE A 31 -7.44 11.56 -5.11
C ILE A 31 -7.15 12.94 -4.51
N ASP A 32 -7.87 13.97 -4.94
CA ASP A 32 -7.71 15.34 -4.44
C ASP A 32 -8.62 15.65 -3.25
N GLU A 33 -9.45 14.69 -2.83
CA GLU A 33 -10.43 14.81 -1.73
C GLU A 33 -10.03 13.98 -0.50
N VAL A 34 -8.80 13.46 -0.49
CA VAL A 34 -8.29 12.66 0.64
C VAL A 34 -8.38 13.49 1.92
N PRO A 35 -9.07 13.01 2.98
CA PRO A 35 -9.26 13.76 4.21
C PRO A 35 -7.94 13.90 4.98
N LEU A 36 -7.90 14.87 5.88
CA LEU A 36 -6.82 14.94 6.86
C LEU A 36 -6.78 13.67 7.72
N TYR A 37 -5.59 13.31 8.17
CA TYR A 37 -5.39 12.13 9.03
C TYR A 37 -6.28 12.19 10.27
N ASN A 38 -7.07 11.16 10.47
CA ASN A 38 -8.05 11.01 11.55
C ASN A 38 -7.79 9.79 12.46
N GLY A 39 -6.62 9.15 12.32
CA GLY A 39 -6.26 7.93 13.02
C GLY A 39 -6.34 6.67 12.16
N GLU A 40 -7.02 6.72 11.01
CA GLU A 40 -7.09 5.59 10.09
C GLU A 40 -5.79 5.48 9.24
N PRO A 41 -5.24 4.28 9.06
CA PRO A 41 -3.95 4.09 8.39
C PRO A 41 -4.01 4.37 6.87
N TYR A 42 -5.18 4.29 6.26
CA TYR A 42 -5.43 4.57 4.85
C TYR A 42 -6.91 4.87 4.59
N VAL A 43 -7.21 5.41 3.44
CA VAL A 43 -8.57 5.58 2.94
C VAL A 43 -8.70 4.96 1.55
N VAL A 44 -9.92 4.57 1.18
CA VAL A 44 -10.23 4.08 -0.16
C VAL A 44 -10.47 5.26 -1.08
N ILE A 45 -9.85 5.25 -2.25
CA ILE A 45 -10.08 6.23 -3.30
C ILE A 45 -10.68 5.55 -4.54
N ASP A 46 -11.39 6.32 -5.36
CA ASP A 46 -11.94 5.90 -6.66
C ASP A 46 -12.70 4.55 -6.59
N ASN A 47 -13.45 4.32 -5.51
CA ASN A 47 -14.18 3.07 -5.23
C ASN A 47 -13.30 1.81 -5.25
N ASN A 48 -12.00 1.95 -4.96
CA ASN A 48 -11.01 0.86 -5.05
C ASN A 48 -10.84 0.30 -6.47
N GLU A 49 -11.07 1.13 -7.49
CA GLU A 49 -10.88 0.79 -8.90
C GLU A 49 -9.51 1.30 -9.35
N PRO A 50 -8.52 0.42 -9.55
CA PRO A 50 -7.20 0.85 -9.99
C PRO A 50 -7.24 1.35 -11.44
N SER A 51 -6.65 2.53 -11.70
CA SER A 51 -6.57 3.11 -13.03
C SER A 51 -5.23 2.79 -13.70
N PHE A 52 -5.18 1.72 -14.48
CA PHE A 52 -4.08 1.41 -15.37
C PHE A 52 -4.56 1.51 -16.83
N SER A 53 -3.73 2.11 -17.69
CA SER A 53 -4.07 2.24 -19.12
C SER A 53 -4.13 0.89 -19.82
N GLU A 54 -3.32 -0.06 -19.39
CA GLU A 54 -3.28 -1.44 -19.87
C GLU A 54 -2.77 -2.38 -18.78
N LEU A 55 -3.09 -3.66 -18.90
CA LEU A 55 -2.55 -4.72 -18.06
C LEU A 55 -1.37 -5.37 -18.78
N VAL A 56 -0.17 -5.17 -18.28
CA VAL A 56 1.06 -5.75 -18.83
C VAL A 56 1.31 -7.09 -18.14
N LYS A 57 1.50 -8.14 -18.96
CA LYS A 57 1.75 -9.49 -18.46
C LYS A 57 3.23 -9.81 -18.27
N ASP A 58 4.10 -9.07 -18.95
CA ASP A 58 5.55 -9.19 -18.78
C ASP A 58 6.02 -8.38 -17.57
N SER A 59 7.00 -8.90 -16.87
CA SER A 59 7.60 -8.19 -15.74
C SER A 59 8.34 -6.94 -16.18
N PHE A 60 8.11 -5.85 -15.50
CA PHE A 60 8.90 -4.63 -15.60
C PHE A 60 8.90 -3.88 -14.27
N GLU A 61 9.87 -3.02 -14.08
CA GLU A 61 9.91 -2.03 -12.99
C GLU A 61 10.41 -0.69 -13.52
N LEU A 62 9.82 0.39 -13.03
CA LEU A 62 10.15 1.76 -13.41
C LEU A 62 10.12 2.64 -12.17
N TYR A 63 11.15 3.42 -12.00
CA TYR A 63 11.28 4.41 -10.94
C TYR A 63 11.60 5.75 -11.58
N SER A 64 10.75 6.74 -11.36
CA SER A 64 10.98 8.09 -11.88
C SER A 64 12.25 8.69 -11.29
N ASP A 65 12.92 9.55 -12.04
CA ASP A 65 14.03 10.33 -11.52
C ASP A 65 13.60 11.19 -10.34
N LEU A 66 14.54 11.49 -9.46
CA LEU A 66 14.31 12.41 -8.35
C LEU A 66 14.06 13.82 -8.90
N ASP A 67 13.17 14.54 -8.27
CA ASP A 67 12.94 15.95 -8.60
C ASP A 67 14.09 16.85 -8.11
N SER A 68 14.00 18.16 -8.35
CA SER A 68 15.01 19.14 -7.95
C SER A 68 15.26 19.24 -6.45
N LEU A 69 14.35 18.72 -5.62
CA LEU A 69 14.46 18.64 -4.16
C LEU A 69 14.91 17.24 -3.69
N GLY A 70 15.25 16.34 -4.62
CA GLY A 70 15.66 14.97 -4.32
C GLY A 70 14.51 14.08 -3.85
N ARG A 71 13.26 14.41 -4.22
CA ARG A 71 12.06 13.62 -3.84
C ARG A 71 11.74 12.60 -4.92
N CYS A 72 11.31 11.40 -4.51
CA CYS A 72 10.89 10.34 -5.43
C CYS A 72 9.61 10.72 -6.17
N GLY A 73 9.55 10.39 -7.45
CA GLY A 73 8.33 10.38 -8.25
C GLY A 73 7.61 9.04 -8.19
N VAL A 74 6.94 8.69 -9.27
CA VAL A 74 6.18 7.43 -9.39
C VAL A 74 7.12 6.23 -9.40
N ALA A 75 6.79 5.22 -8.61
CA ALA A 75 7.30 3.87 -8.73
C ALA A 75 6.20 2.97 -9.31
N TYR A 76 6.48 2.25 -10.39
CA TYR A 76 5.51 1.50 -11.15
C TYR A 76 6.09 0.18 -11.67
N ALA A 77 5.37 -0.92 -11.49
CA ALA A 77 5.84 -2.24 -11.90
C ALA A 77 4.69 -3.16 -12.30
N SER A 78 5.01 -4.10 -13.18
CA SER A 78 4.28 -5.37 -13.32
C SER A 78 5.12 -6.44 -12.64
N ILE A 79 4.70 -6.83 -11.43
CA ILE A 79 5.49 -7.68 -10.55
C ILE A 79 5.11 -9.12 -10.79
N GLY A 80 6.04 -9.90 -11.35
CA GLY A 80 5.95 -11.34 -11.49
C GLY A 80 6.90 -12.08 -10.53
N PRO A 81 6.87 -13.41 -10.50
CA PRO A 81 7.76 -14.22 -9.67
C PRO A 81 9.25 -13.97 -9.93
N ASP A 82 9.59 -13.60 -11.14
CA ASP A 82 10.96 -13.35 -11.63
C ASP A 82 11.59 -12.06 -11.07
N LEU A 83 10.78 -11.06 -10.66
CA LEU A 83 11.26 -9.86 -10.00
C LEU A 83 11.45 -10.05 -8.49
N MET A 84 10.82 -11.06 -7.90
CA MET A 84 10.91 -11.27 -6.46
C MET A 84 12.35 -11.67 -6.07
N PRO A 85 12.88 -11.15 -4.94
CA PRO A 85 14.25 -11.40 -4.55
C PRO A 85 14.50 -12.88 -4.23
N THR A 86 15.63 -13.37 -4.71
CA THR A 86 16.18 -14.69 -4.34
C THR A 86 17.23 -14.60 -3.23
N GLU A 87 17.66 -13.37 -2.91
CA GLU A 87 18.68 -13.11 -1.90
C GLU A 87 18.11 -12.36 -0.69
N LYS A 88 18.84 -12.37 0.41
CA LYS A 88 18.47 -11.61 1.59
C LYS A 88 18.69 -10.11 1.36
N ARG A 89 17.78 -9.30 1.90
CA ARG A 89 17.88 -7.85 1.88
C ARG A 89 19.20 -7.37 2.49
N GLY A 90 19.89 -6.49 1.76
CA GLY A 90 21.11 -5.84 2.22
C GLY A 90 20.83 -4.55 3.03
N SER A 91 21.90 -3.87 3.43
CA SER A 91 21.80 -2.57 4.10
C SER A 91 21.37 -1.47 3.12
N ILE A 92 20.51 -0.57 3.60
CA ILE A 92 20.07 0.64 2.86
C ILE A 92 20.50 1.93 3.58
N GLY A 93 21.38 1.82 4.57
CA GLY A 93 21.80 2.94 5.43
C GLY A 93 22.54 4.06 4.70
N SER A 94 23.15 3.77 3.55
CA SER A 94 23.85 4.74 2.72
C SER A 94 22.92 5.74 2.01
N VAL A 95 21.69 5.35 1.73
CA VAL A 95 20.69 6.23 1.09
C VAL A 95 20.09 7.16 2.14
N LYS A 96 20.06 8.44 1.83
CA LYS A 96 19.41 9.49 2.64
C LYS A 96 18.34 10.15 1.78
N PRO A 97 17.09 9.66 1.81
CA PRO A 97 16.00 10.27 1.05
C PRO A 97 15.76 11.74 1.46
N SER A 98 15.06 12.49 0.64
CA SER A 98 14.64 13.85 0.97
C SER A 98 13.96 13.89 2.34
N GLY A 99 14.27 14.91 3.15
CA GLY A 99 13.77 15.06 4.51
C GLY A 99 14.34 14.07 5.54
N TRP A 100 15.37 13.27 5.19
CA TRP A 100 15.93 12.29 6.10
C TRP A 100 16.58 12.94 7.33
N HIS A 101 16.06 12.60 8.49
CA HIS A 101 16.66 12.90 9.78
C HIS A 101 16.33 11.83 10.82
N THR A 102 17.07 11.81 11.90
CA THR A 102 16.89 10.82 12.97
C THR A 102 16.18 11.44 14.16
N VAL A 103 15.01 10.95 14.48
CA VAL A 103 14.24 11.32 15.67
C VAL A 103 13.85 10.07 16.43
N LYS A 104 13.96 10.11 17.75
CA LYS A 104 13.60 8.99 18.63
C LYS A 104 12.54 9.39 19.63
N TYR A 105 11.58 8.49 19.83
CA TYR A 105 10.56 8.57 20.87
C TYR A 105 10.37 7.21 21.53
N ASP A 106 10.21 7.18 22.84
CA ASP A 106 10.02 5.92 23.57
C ASP A 106 8.69 5.23 23.26
N ILE A 107 7.69 6.00 22.83
CA ILE A 107 6.37 5.49 22.42
C ILE A 107 6.36 4.85 21.04
N VAL A 108 7.42 5.02 20.23
CA VAL A 108 7.52 4.44 18.89
C VAL A 108 8.16 3.07 18.97
N ASP A 109 7.55 2.07 18.32
CA ASP A 109 8.13 0.74 18.16
C ASP A 109 9.51 0.83 17.49
N GLY A 110 10.55 0.26 18.14
CA GLY A 110 11.94 0.39 17.72
C GLY A 110 12.53 1.79 17.93
N LYS A 111 11.79 2.72 18.58
CA LYS A 111 12.16 4.08 18.97
C LYS A 111 12.38 5.08 17.84
N TYR A 112 12.72 4.68 16.64
CA TYR A 112 12.97 5.57 15.50
C TYR A 112 11.66 5.94 14.80
N LEU A 113 11.30 7.24 14.85
CA LEU A 113 10.07 7.74 14.22
C LEU A 113 10.12 7.56 12.69
N TYR A 114 11.24 7.89 12.07
CA TYR A 114 11.40 7.83 10.63
C TYR A 114 12.19 6.60 10.17
N ASN A 115 11.75 6.05 9.06
CA ASN A 115 12.36 4.94 8.36
C ASN A 115 12.69 5.32 6.90
N ARG A 116 13.61 4.59 6.30
CA ARG A 116 13.74 4.54 4.85
C ARG A 116 12.71 3.55 4.34
N CYS A 117 11.69 4.06 3.67
CA CYS A 117 10.57 3.28 3.18
C CYS A 117 10.73 3.07 1.69
N HIS A 118 10.67 1.81 1.26
CA HIS A 118 10.56 1.53 -0.16
C HIS A 118 9.16 1.93 -0.65
N LEU A 119 9.07 2.54 -1.83
CA LEU A 119 7.80 2.73 -2.53
C LEU A 119 7.26 1.38 -3.01
N ILE A 120 8.12 0.57 -3.63
CA ILE A 120 7.85 -0.84 -3.92
C ILE A 120 8.77 -1.67 -3.04
N GLY A 121 8.20 -2.47 -2.14
CA GLY A 121 8.95 -3.21 -1.14
C GLY A 121 9.99 -4.16 -1.72
N TYR A 122 11.10 -4.34 -1.00
CA TYR A 122 12.18 -5.26 -1.39
C TYR A 122 11.66 -6.66 -1.73
N GLN A 123 10.69 -7.15 -0.98
CA GLN A 123 10.11 -8.48 -1.19
C GLN A 123 9.38 -8.65 -2.53
N LEU A 124 9.11 -7.56 -3.25
CA LEU A 124 8.37 -7.56 -4.50
C LEU A 124 9.27 -7.46 -5.73
N THR A 125 10.32 -6.62 -5.68
CA THR A 125 11.20 -6.36 -6.85
C THR A 125 12.69 -6.52 -6.57
N GLY A 126 13.09 -6.87 -5.35
CA GLY A 126 14.49 -7.03 -5.01
C GLY A 126 15.32 -5.73 -5.01
N GLN A 127 14.70 -4.58 -5.25
CA GLN A 127 15.39 -3.28 -5.26
C GLN A 127 15.80 -2.88 -3.85
N ASN A 128 17.11 -2.98 -3.53
CA ASN A 128 17.59 -2.78 -2.17
C ASN A 128 17.84 -1.29 -1.85
N ALA A 129 18.94 -0.73 -2.32
CA ALA A 129 19.39 0.63 -2.00
C ALA A 129 19.20 1.60 -3.17
N ASN A 130 18.09 1.49 -3.87
CA ASN A 130 17.73 2.36 -4.98
C ASN A 130 17.20 3.71 -4.43
N PRO A 131 17.90 4.85 -4.66
CA PRO A 131 17.44 6.14 -4.16
C PRO A 131 16.11 6.60 -4.77
N ASN A 132 15.78 6.16 -5.98
CA ASN A 132 14.51 6.48 -6.65
C ASN A 132 13.32 5.68 -6.11
N ASN A 133 13.60 4.68 -5.24
CA ASN A 133 12.59 3.84 -4.59
C ASN A 133 12.53 4.04 -3.06
N LEU A 134 13.26 5.00 -2.50
CA LEU A 134 13.35 5.19 -1.06
C LEU A 134 12.89 6.60 -0.66
N ILE A 135 11.91 6.66 0.23
CA ILE A 135 11.40 7.89 0.83
C ILE A 135 11.62 7.89 2.35
N THR A 136 11.56 9.08 2.95
CA THR A 136 11.42 9.23 4.41
C THR A 136 9.97 9.06 4.77
N CYS A 137 9.62 8.07 5.58
CA CYS A 137 8.28 7.91 6.12
C CYS A 137 8.29 7.54 7.60
N THR A 138 7.13 7.54 8.25
CA THR A 138 7.04 7.11 9.64
C THR A 138 7.23 5.60 9.79
N ARG A 139 7.68 5.17 10.97
CA ARG A 139 7.76 3.75 11.32
C ARG A 139 6.43 3.03 11.09
N GLU A 140 5.33 3.66 11.48
CA GLU A 140 4.00 3.09 11.37
C GLU A 140 3.60 2.88 9.91
N THR A 141 3.76 3.88 9.05
CA THR A 141 3.51 3.78 7.62
C THR A 141 4.30 2.62 7.00
N ASN A 142 5.59 2.52 7.31
CA ASN A 142 6.46 1.50 6.75
C ASN A 142 6.10 0.07 7.22
N SER A 143 5.93 -0.10 8.53
CA SER A 143 5.88 -1.44 9.14
C SER A 143 4.47 -2.00 9.32
N LYS A 144 3.44 -1.16 9.17
CA LYS A 144 2.05 -1.58 9.29
C LYS A 144 1.31 -1.38 7.98
N THR A 145 1.14 -0.10 7.55
CA THR A 145 0.27 0.21 6.43
C THR A 145 0.81 -0.32 5.11
N MET A 146 2.01 0.08 4.70
CA MET A 146 2.60 -0.37 3.42
C MET A 146 2.85 -1.88 3.42
N LEU A 147 3.40 -2.41 4.51
CA LEU A 147 3.72 -3.83 4.62
C LEU A 147 2.50 -4.74 4.46
N GLU A 148 1.31 -4.32 4.90
CA GLU A 148 0.07 -5.09 4.72
C GLU A 148 -0.23 -5.31 3.24
N PHE A 149 -0.18 -4.25 2.42
CA PHE A 149 -0.44 -4.34 0.99
C PHE A 149 0.67 -5.11 0.26
N GLU A 150 1.92 -4.88 0.59
CA GLU A 150 3.05 -5.61 0.02
C GLU A 150 2.95 -7.12 0.30
N ASN A 151 2.55 -7.51 1.50
CA ASN A 151 2.35 -8.91 1.86
C ASN A 151 1.20 -9.55 1.07
N LYS A 152 0.09 -8.84 0.85
CA LYS A 152 -1.03 -9.32 0.03
C LYS A 152 -0.57 -9.58 -1.41
N VAL A 153 0.19 -8.65 -1.99
CA VAL A 153 0.74 -8.79 -3.35
C VAL A 153 1.71 -9.96 -3.42
N ALA A 154 2.65 -10.05 -2.47
CA ALA A 154 3.63 -11.12 -2.43
C ALA A 154 2.98 -12.51 -2.28
N SER A 155 1.95 -12.64 -1.44
CA SER A 155 1.21 -13.89 -1.27
C SER A 155 0.50 -14.27 -2.57
N TYR A 156 -0.22 -13.34 -3.19
CA TYR A 156 -0.92 -13.60 -4.46
C TYR A 156 0.04 -14.10 -5.56
N ILE A 157 1.19 -13.42 -5.73
CA ILE A 157 2.17 -13.83 -6.74
C ILE A 157 2.71 -15.24 -6.45
N LYS A 158 3.04 -15.54 -5.20
CA LYS A 158 3.56 -16.86 -4.79
C LYS A 158 2.54 -17.98 -4.97
N GLU A 159 1.27 -17.71 -4.69
CA GLU A 159 0.19 -18.70 -4.77
C GLU A 159 -0.25 -18.97 -6.21
N THR A 160 -0.23 -17.95 -7.07
CA THR A 160 -0.82 -18.04 -8.41
C THR A 160 0.20 -18.07 -9.54
N GLY A 161 1.42 -17.56 -9.32
CA GLY A 161 2.40 -17.30 -10.38
C GLY A 161 2.01 -16.14 -11.33
N ASN A 162 0.92 -15.44 -11.05
CA ASN A 162 0.44 -14.33 -11.86
C ASN A 162 1.16 -13.03 -11.53
N HIS A 163 1.08 -12.08 -12.47
CA HIS A 163 1.62 -10.73 -12.29
C HIS A 163 0.62 -9.81 -11.58
N VAL A 164 1.15 -8.82 -10.87
CA VAL A 164 0.40 -7.75 -10.23
C VAL A 164 0.90 -6.39 -10.72
N MET A 165 0.00 -5.60 -11.29
CA MET A 165 0.31 -4.19 -11.58
C MET A 165 0.32 -3.41 -10.25
N TYR A 166 1.45 -2.79 -9.95
CA TYR A 166 1.66 -2.09 -8.68
C TYR A 166 2.22 -0.69 -8.94
N ARG A 167 1.53 0.34 -8.46
CA ARG A 167 1.97 1.73 -8.62
C ARG A 167 1.87 2.49 -7.31
N VAL A 168 2.94 3.16 -6.95
CA VAL A 168 2.98 4.08 -5.80
C VAL A 168 3.35 5.47 -6.30
N THR A 169 2.53 6.44 -5.96
CA THR A 169 2.71 7.84 -6.35
C THR A 169 2.77 8.71 -5.11
N PRO A 170 3.96 9.13 -4.67
CA PRO A 170 4.08 10.13 -3.61
C PRO A 170 3.44 11.45 -4.03
N LYS A 171 2.68 12.07 -3.13
CA LYS A 171 2.13 13.40 -3.32
C LYS A 171 2.76 14.33 -2.31
N PHE A 172 3.33 15.42 -2.79
CA PHE A 172 3.99 16.44 -1.96
C PHE A 172 3.19 17.75 -2.01
N TYR A 173 3.15 18.46 -0.90
CA TYR A 173 2.53 19.77 -0.80
C TYR A 173 3.61 20.81 -0.51
N GLY A 174 3.81 21.74 -1.46
CA GLY A 174 4.91 22.70 -1.39
C GLY A 174 6.28 22.04 -1.50
N ASP A 175 7.25 22.60 -0.77
CA ASP A 175 8.66 22.16 -0.83
C ASP A 175 9.01 21.14 0.26
N ASN A 176 8.02 20.68 1.03
CA ASN A 176 8.19 19.71 2.11
C ASN A 176 7.83 18.29 1.68
#